data_99554bc645628947d521ebf8376ec20e
#
_entry.id   99554bc645628947d521ebf8376ec20e
#
_cell.length_a   1.000
_cell.length_b   1.000
_cell.length_c   1.000
_cell.angle_alpha   90.00
_cell.angle_beta   90.00
_cell.angle_gamma   90.00
#
_symmetry.space_group_name_H-M   'P 1'
#
loop_
_entity.id
_entity.type
_entity.pdbx_description
1 polymer ?
#
loop_
_entity_poly.entity_id
_entity_poly.type
_entity_poly.pdbx_seq_one_letter_code
_entity_poly.pdbx_strand_id
1 'polypeptide(L)'
;MKRFYLIITILFVGVSALWSQHANVIWNTPSRNSSESMPCGGGDIGMNIWVEDGDVMFYVSRSGTFDENNCQLKQGRVRLRLSPNPFKDAKDFRQELKLKDGYVEIAAGNTQIQFWVDVFHPIIHVEVTN
;
A
#
# COMPACT_ATOMS: atom_id res chain seq x y z
N MET A 1 53.64 1.28 7.83
CA MET A 1 52.76 1.97 6.88
C MET A 1 51.86 1.01 6.06
N LYS A 2 52.38 -0.07 5.48
CA LYS A 2 51.54 -1.00 4.65
C LYS A 2 50.35 -1.69 5.40
N ARG A 3 50.47 -1.93 6.72
CA ARG A 3 49.39 -2.53 7.53
C ARG A 3 48.22 -1.56 7.81
N PHE A 4 48.47 -0.26 7.82
CA PHE A 4 47.46 0.76 8.06
C PHE A 4 46.55 0.96 6.85
N TYR A 5 47.08 0.87 5.64
CA TYR A 5 46.30 0.93 4.42
C TYR A 5 45.37 -0.28 4.23
N LEU A 6 45.79 -1.45 4.69
CA LEU A 6 44.97 -2.67 4.61
C LEU A 6 43.70 -2.55 5.50
N ILE A 7 43.82 -1.98 6.70
CA ILE A 7 42.70 -1.78 7.62
C ILE A 7 41.71 -0.77 7.05
N ILE A 8 42.18 0.33 6.46
CA ILE A 8 41.34 1.36 5.85
C ILE A 8 40.59 0.79 4.64
N THR A 9 41.25 -0.06 3.82
CA THR A 9 40.61 -0.68 2.64
C THR A 9 39.51 -1.67 3.06
N ILE A 10 39.70 -2.45 4.14
CA ILE A 10 38.69 -3.36 4.68
C ILE A 10 37.51 -2.59 5.27
N LEU A 11 37.75 -1.44 5.90
CA LEU A 11 36.67 -0.59 6.44
C LEU A 11 35.81 0.01 5.30
N PHE A 12 36.43 0.37 4.17
CA PHE A 12 35.74 0.96 3.03
C PHE A 12 34.90 -0.05 2.23
N VAL A 13 35.32 -1.32 2.16
CA VAL A 13 34.56 -2.39 1.50
C VAL A 13 33.36 -2.81 2.33
N GLY A 14 33.42 -2.68 3.67
CA GLY A 14 32.29 -3.02 4.57
C GLY A 14 31.12 -2.04 4.55
N VAL A 15 31.30 -0.79 4.10
CA VAL A 15 30.25 0.25 4.08
C VAL A 15 29.35 0.16 2.84
N SER A 16 29.78 -0.48 1.77
CA SER A 16 29.00 -0.59 0.52
C SER A 16 27.87 -1.64 0.56
N ALA A 17 27.73 -2.41 1.64
CA ALA A 17 26.74 -3.51 1.73
C ALA A 17 25.42 -3.13 2.47
N LEU A 18 25.26 -1.88 2.92
CA LEU A 18 24.07 -1.41 3.63
C LEU A 18 23.08 -0.68 2.70
N TRP A 19 22.83 -1.21 1.51
CA TRP A 19 21.69 -0.79 0.71
C TRP A 19 20.44 -1.43 1.32
N SER A 20 19.67 -0.65 2.07
CA SER A 20 18.35 -1.06 2.53
C SER A 20 17.50 -1.42 1.30
N GLN A 21 17.18 -2.70 1.13
CA GLN A 21 16.20 -3.10 0.14
C GLN A 21 14.85 -2.59 0.62
N HIS A 22 14.23 -1.70 -0.13
CA HIS A 22 12.85 -1.31 0.08
C HIS A 22 11.96 -2.51 -0.26
N ALA A 23 11.59 -3.29 0.75
CA ALA A 23 10.71 -4.44 0.57
C ALA A 23 9.26 -3.95 0.57
N ASN A 24 8.61 -3.98 -0.59
CA ASN A 24 7.16 -3.77 -0.67
C ASN A 24 6.41 -4.92 0.01
N VAL A 25 5.21 -4.65 0.51
CA VAL A 25 4.31 -5.69 1.02
C VAL A 25 3.45 -6.20 -0.13
N ILE A 26 3.47 -7.52 -0.36
CA ILE A 26 2.80 -8.15 -1.50
C ILE A 26 1.86 -9.24 -1.01
N TRP A 27 0.63 -9.20 -1.50
CA TRP A 27 -0.37 -10.26 -1.35
C TRP A 27 -0.75 -10.80 -2.73
N ASN A 28 -0.75 -12.13 -2.86
CA ASN A 28 -1.05 -12.82 -4.11
C ASN A 28 -2.44 -13.48 -4.09
N THR A 29 -3.23 -13.19 -3.07
CA THR A 29 -4.61 -13.67 -2.91
C THR A 29 -5.50 -12.53 -2.46
N PRO A 30 -6.75 -12.47 -2.93
CA PRO A 30 -7.74 -11.55 -2.36
C PRO A 30 -7.95 -11.80 -0.86
N SER A 31 -8.39 -10.78 -0.17
CA SER A 31 -8.68 -10.83 1.26
C SER A 31 -10.01 -11.52 1.54
N ARG A 32 -10.14 -12.14 2.71
CA ARG A 32 -11.40 -12.73 3.16
C ARG A 32 -12.35 -11.71 3.77
N ASN A 33 -11.79 -10.65 4.35
CA ASN A 33 -12.54 -9.57 4.98
C ASN A 33 -11.62 -8.36 5.25
N SER A 34 -12.18 -7.32 5.85
CA SER A 34 -11.47 -6.06 6.15
C SER A 34 -10.31 -6.17 7.15
N SER A 35 -10.20 -7.27 7.93
CA SER A 35 -9.07 -7.46 8.84
C SER A 35 -7.76 -7.73 8.09
N GLU A 36 -7.85 -8.14 6.84
CA GLU A 36 -6.73 -8.37 5.93
C GLU A 36 -6.51 -7.18 4.98
N SER A 37 -6.95 -5.98 5.37
CA SER A 37 -6.81 -4.77 4.56
C SER A 37 -5.38 -4.21 4.59
N MET A 38 -4.96 -3.65 3.47
CA MET A 38 -3.65 -3.01 3.31
C MET A 38 -3.77 -1.51 3.60
N PRO A 39 -2.97 -0.94 4.53
CA PRO A 39 -3.05 0.46 4.88
C PRO A 39 -2.42 1.34 3.80
N CYS A 40 -3.00 2.51 3.57
CA CYS A 40 -2.47 3.58 2.75
C CYS A 40 -2.95 4.92 3.29
N GLY A 41 -2.19 5.98 3.09
CA GLY A 41 -2.62 7.30 3.55
C GLY A 41 -1.62 8.39 3.23
N GLY A 42 -2.05 9.63 3.43
CA GLY A 42 -1.26 10.84 3.26
C GLY A 42 -1.94 12.02 3.92
N GLY A 43 -1.14 12.95 4.47
CA GLY A 43 -1.66 14.08 5.24
C GLY A 43 -2.48 13.61 6.44
N ASP A 44 -3.74 14.03 6.52
CA ASP A 44 -4.69 13.66 7.58
C ASP A 44 -5.67 12.54 7.18
N ILE A 45 -5.56 12.01 5.95
CA ILE A 45 -6.43 10.95 5.43
C ILE A 45 -5.74 9.59 5.53
N GLY A 46 -6.46 8.61 6.06
CA GLY A 46 -6.06 7.20 6.09
C GLY A 46 -7.06 6.30 5.37
N MET A 47 -6.55 5.27 4.72
CA MET A 47 -7.34 4.25 4.06
C MET A 47 -6.89 2.85 4.50
N ASN A 48 -7.83 1.91 4.47
CA ASN A 48 -7.56 0.48 4.55
C ASN A 48 -8.21 -0.17 3.33
N ILE A 49 -7.42 -0.76 2.44
CA ILE A 49 -7.84 -1.22 1.11
C ILE A 49 -7.75 -2.74 1.05
N TRP A 50 -8.78 -3.40 0.53
CA TRP A 50 -8.79 -4.86 0.30
C TRP A 50 -9.68 -5.24 -0.88
N VAL A 51 -9.51 -6.45 -1.38
CA VAL A 51 -10.40 -7.04 -2.40
C VAL A 51 -11.12 -8.23 -1.76
N GLU A 52 -12.45 -8.22 -1.81
CA GLU A 52 -13.33 -9.24 -1.25
C GLU A 52 -14.42 -9.58 -2.28
N ASP A 53 -14.59 -10.85 -2.61
CA ASP A 53 -15.56 -11.33 -3.60
C ASP A 53 -15.49 -10.63 -4.97
N GLY A 54 -14.27 -10.21 -5.36
CA GLY A 54 -14.00 -9.48 -6.59
C GLY A 54 -14.30 -7.98 -6.54
N ASP A 55 -14.84 -7.45 -5.46
CA ASP A 55 -15.03 -6.02 -5.25
C ASP A 55 -13.83 -5.41 -4.54
N VAL A 56 -13.37 -4.26 -5.00
CA VAL A 56 -12.37 -3.48 -4.27
C VAL A 56 -13.07 -2.63 -3.23
N MET A 57 -12.67 -2.81 -1.99
CA MET A 57 -13.26 -2.16 -0.83
C MET A 57 -12.22 -1.30 -0.14
N PHE A 58 -12.62 -0.16 0.39
CA PHE A 58 -11.76 0.58 1.31
C PHE A 58 -12.54 1.36 2.36
N TYR A 59 -11.97 1.41 3.56
CA TYR A 59 -12.40 2.33 4.59
C TYR A 59 -11.66 3.66 4.44
N VAL A 60 -12.34 4.73 4.80
CA VAL A 60 -11.78 6.08 4.90
C VAL A 60 -11.82 6.54 6.35
N SER A 61 -10.73 7.10 6.83
CA SER A 61 -10.62 7.75 8.13
C SER A 61 -9.89 9.08 7.99
N ARG A 62 -10.12 9.99 8.94
CA ARG A 62 -9.43 11.26 9.01
C ARG A 62 -8.89 11.49 10.42
N SER A 63 -7.67 12.02 10.52
CA SER A 63 -7.10 12.45 11.80
C SER A 63 -8.00 13.44 12.52
N GLY A 64 -8.12 13.30 13.84
CA GLY A 64 -8.94 14.20 14.65
C GLY A 64 -10.45 13.87 14.66
N THR A 65 -10.88 12.81 14.00
CA THR A 65 -12.28 12.34 14.05
C THR A 65 -12.43 11.30 15.16
N PHE A 66 -12.91 11.72 16.32
CA PHE A 66 -13.11 10.88 17.49
C PHE A 66 -14.54 10.96 17.98
N ASP A 67 -15.02 9.87 18.58
CA ASP A 67 -16.29 9.85 19.35
C ASP A 67 -16.08 10.36 20.78
N GLU A 68 -17.15 10.36 21.57
CA GLU A 68 -17.17 10.77 22.98
C GLU A 68 -16.31 9.87 23.89
N ASN A 69 -15.97 8.65 23.44
CA ASN A 69 -15.09 7.71 24.13
C ASN A 69 -13.64 7.80 23.66
N ASN A 70 -13.30 8.81 22.84
CA ASN A 70 -11.99 9.03 22.25
C ASN A 70 -11.54 7.89 21.32
N CYS A 71 -12.48 7.17 20.68
CA CYS A 71 -12.21 6.19 19.66
C CYS A 71 -12.17 6.84 18.27
N GLN A 72 -11.13 6.59 17.50
CA GLN A 72 -11.03 7.11 16.13
C GLN A 72 -12.07 6.45 15.22
N LEU A 73 -12.90 7.27 14.58
CA LEU A 73 -13.99 6.83 13.72
C LEU A 73 -13.51 6.58 12.29
N LYS A 74 -14.08 5.54 11.68
CA LYS A 74 -14.07 5.37 10.22
C LYS A 74 -15.21 6.19 9.64
N GLN A 75 -14.91 7.09 8.72
CA GLN A 75 -15.91 7.99 8.14
C GLN A 75 -16.80 7.33 7.11
N GLY A 76 -16.32 6.25 6.49
CA GLY A 76 -17.10 5.52 5.51
C GLY A 76 -16.39 4.30 4.95
N ARG A 77 -17.18 3.52 4.22
CA ARG A 77 -16.70 2.40 3.40
C ARG A 77 -17.11 2.63 1.96
N VAL A 78 -16.16 2.57 1.06
CA VAL A 78 -16.37 2.66 -0.38
C VAL A 78 -16.23 1.28 -0.99
N ARG A 79 -17.08 0.98 -1.96
CA ARG A 79 -17.02 -0.23 -2.80
C ARG A 79 -16.86 0.19 -4.24
N LEU A 80 -15.82 -0.33 -4.89
CA LEU A 80 -15.59 -0.18 -6.32
C LEU A 80 -15.77 -1.53 -7.00
N ARG A 81 -16.73 -1.61 -7.90
CA ARG A 81 -17.00 -2.80 -8.73
C ARG A 81 -16.73 -2.48 -10.19
N LEU A 82 -15.90 -3.28 -10.83
CA LEU A 82 -15.63 -3.18 -12.27
C LEU A 82 -16.51 -4.14 -13.05
N SER A 83 -16.82 -3.78 -14.29
CA SER A 83 -17.55 -4.64 -15.23
C SER A 83 -16.89 -4.57 -16.62
N PRO A 84 -16.37 -5.69 -17.14
CA PRO A 84 -16.27 -7.00 -16.50
C PRO A 84 -15.41 -6.98 -15.23
N ASN A 85 -15.64 -7.93 -14.30
CA ASN A 85 -14.92 -7.97 -13.04
C ASN A 85 -13.61 -8.76 -13.20
N PRO A 86 -12.43 -8.10 -13.11
CA PRO A 86 -11.14 -8.75 -13.32
C PRO A 86 -10.64 -9.53 -12.09
N PHE A 87 -11.17 -9.21 -10.90
CA PHE A 87 -10.66 -9.77 -9.63
C PHE A 87 -11.41 -11.01 -9.17
N LYS A 88 -12.60 -11.25 -9.73
CA LYS A 88 -13.37 -12.44 -9.41
C LYS A 88 -12.69 -13.67 -10.01
N ASP A 89 -12.32 -14.62 -9.15
CA ASP A 89 -11.67 -15.88 -9.53
C ASP A 89 -10.31 -15.68 -10.27
N ALA A 90 -9.66 -14.54 -10.10
CA ALA A 90 -8.37 -14.23 -10.70
C ALA A 90 -7.26 -15.15 -10.17
N LYS A 91 -6.53 -15.78 -11.09
CA LYS A 91 -5.39 -16.68 -10.75
C LYS A 91 -4.07 -15.91 -10.58
N ASP A 92 -4.00 -14.73 -11.15
CA ASP A 92 -2.84 -13.84 -11.19
C ASP A 92 -3.04 -12.57 -10.34
N PHE A 93 -3.91 -12.66 -9.33
CA PHE A 93 -4.16 -11.57 -8.41
C PHE A 93 -2.90 -11.12 -7.69
N ARG A 94 -2.69 -9.80 -7.64
CA ARG A 94 -1.61 -9.18 -6.89
C ARG A 94 -2.09 -7.87 -6.28
N GLN A 95 -1.88 -7.72 -4.99
CA GLN A 95 -2.04 -6.44 -4.27
C GLN A 95 -0.71 -6.09 -3.63
N GLU A 96 -0.23 -4.87 -3.85
CA GLU A 96 1.10 -4.44 -3.43
C GLU A 96 1.06 -3.05 -2.81
N LEU A 97 1.63 -2.92 -1.61
CA LEU A 97 1.92 -1.63 -0.99
C LEU A 97 3.33 -1.20 -1.41
N LYS A 98 3.41 -0.15 -2.21
CA LYS A 98 4.64 0.49 -2.66
C LYS A 98 5.12 1.44 -1.57
N LEU A 99 5.89 0.92 -0.62
CA LEU A 99 6.32 1.65 0.58
C LEU A 99 7.11 2.92 0.28
N LYS A 100 7.95 2.89 -0.74
CA LYS A 100 8.76 4.06 -1.13
C LYS A 100 7.91 5.18 -1.73
N ASP A 101 6.91 4.81 -2.51
CA ASP A 101 6.13 5.75 -3.32
C ASP A 101 4.77 6.08 -2.68
N GLY A 102 4.39 5.36 -1.61
CA GLY A 102 3.24 5.66 -0.76
C GLY A 102 1.87 5.36 -1.38
N TYR A 103 1.78 4.36 -2.28
CA TYR A 103 0.52 3.95 -2.89
C TYR A 103 0.27 2.44 -2.82
N VAL A 104 -0.98 2.04 -2.99
CA VAL A 104 -1.39 0.64 -3.13
C VAL A 104 -1.75 0.37 -4.58
N GLU A 105 -1.24 -0.73 -5.12
CA GLU A 105 -1.54 -1.24 -6.46
C GLU A 105 -2.27 -2.57 -6.35
N ILE A 106 -3.35 -2.73 -7.13
CA ILE A 106 -4.11 -3.98 -7.24
C ILE A 106 -4.15 -4.35 -8.71
N ALA A 107 -3.72 -5.56 -9.06
CA ALA A 107 -3.66 -6.02 -10.44
C ALA A 107 -4.23 -7.42 -10.58
N ALA A 108 -4.89 -7.67 -11.72
CA ALA A 108 -5.29 -8.98 -12.22
C ALA A 108 -5.51 -8.92 -13.74
N GLY A 109 -4.92 -9.83 -14.48
CA GLY A 109 -4.92 -9.82 -15.95
C GLY A 109 -4.30 -8.53 -16.49
N ASN A 110 -5.04 -7.82 -17.33
CA ASN A 110 -4.62 -6.53 -17.88
C ASN A 110 -5.07 -5.34 -17.05
N THR A 111 -5.88 -5.56 -16.01
CA THR A 111 -6.45 -4.48 -15.19
C THR A 111 -5.54 -4.18 -14.00
N GLN A 112 -5.26 -2.90 -13.80
CA GLN A 112 -4.50 -2.37 -12.68
C GLN A 112 -5.26 -1.20 -12.06
N ILE A 113 -5.31 -1.16 -10.73
CA ILE A 113 -5.87 -0.05 -9.96
C ILE A 113 -4.80 0.46 -9.00
N GLN A 114 -4.63 1.79 -8.97
CA GLN A 114 -3.74 2.45 -8.02
C GLN A 114 -4.54 3.34 -7.08
N PHE A 115 -4.16 3.33 -5.79
CA PHE A 115 -4.76 4.14 -4.74
C PHE A 115 -3.69 4.93 -4.02
N TRP A 116 -3.86 6.24 -3.94
CA TRP A 116 -3.00 7.10 -3.11
C TRP A 116 -3.79 8.28 -2.55
N VAL A 117 -3.21 8.94 -1.57
CA VAL A 117 -3.75 10.18 -0.99
C VAL A 117 -2.80 11.32 -1.31
N ASP A 118 -3.33 12.43 -1.80
CA ASP A 118 -2.57 13.66 -1.94
C ASP A 118 -2.24 14.22 -0.54
N VAL A 119 -0.94 14.42 -0.26
CA VAL A 119 -0.48 14.87 1.05
C VAL A 119 -0.76 16.35 1.32
N PHE A 120 -1.00 17.14 0.27
CA PHE A 120 -1.27 18.58 0.36
C PHE A 120 -2.76 18.91 0.30
N HIS A 121 -3.59 18.02 -0.24
CA HIS A 121 -5.02 18.18 -0.38
C HIS A 121 -5.73 16.94 0.13
N PRO A 122 -6.88 17.06 0.80
CA PRO A 122 -7.61 15.91 1.33
C PRO A 122 -8.35 15.15 0.21
N ILE A 123 -7.59 14.65 -0.78
CA ILE A 123 -8.11 13.96 -1.97
C ILE A 123 -7.56 12.54 -2.02
N ILE A 124 -8.47 11.58 -2.17
CA ILE A 124 -8.14 10.19 -2.48
C ILE A 124 -8.19 10.02 -4.00
N HIS A 125 -7.09 9.57 -4.56
CA HIS A 125 -7.00 9.22 -5.98
C HIS A 125 -7.20 7.73 -6.17
N VAL A 126 -7.99 7.39 -7.19
CA VAL A 126 -8.19 6.02 -7.66
C VAL A 126 -8.04 6.03 -9.18
N GLU A 127 -6.98 5.42 -9.67
CA GLU A 127 -6.69 5.33 -11.10
C GLU A 127 -6.85 3.89 -11.56
N VAL A 128 -7.60 3.70 -12.65
CA VAL A 128 -7.86 2.39 -13.25
C VAL A 128 -7.29 2.37 -14.66
N THR A 129 -6.42 1.40 -14.92
CA THR A 129 -5.83 1.13 -16.24
C THR A 129 -6.23 -0.29 -16.69
N ASN A 130 -6.59 -0.44 -17.98
CA ASN A 130 -7.03 -1.72 -18.56
C ASN A 130 -6.42 -1.91 -19.95
#